data_daee156c581469db77ee6d8606e87fe9
#
_entry.id   daee156c581469db77ee6d8606e87fe9
#
_cell.length_a   1.000
_cell.length_b   1.000
_cell.length_c   1.000
_cell.angle_alpha   90.00
_cell.angle_beta   90.00
_cell.angle_gamma   90.00
#
_symmetry.space_group_name_H-M   'P 1'
#
loop_
_entity.id
_entity.type
_entity.pdbx_description
1 polymer ?
#
loop_
_entity_poly.entity_id
_entity_poly.type
_entity_poly.pdbx_seq_one_letter_code
_entity_poly.pdbx_strand_id
1 'polypeptide(L)'
;RDRLRSRGLGDVYKRQPDMYINDEGQVVYKESDAGNGEAGTASSEETLALGASKPKTATSVEKTWELIKQQEKDGNERVLSGVPNSLPSLIKAYRIQDKARNVGFDWKEKEDVWDKVQEELEELKVELAKGDKENSTRELGDFIFSVINAARLYKLNPDNALEKTNQKFIRRFNYVEGHSLKQGKNLKDMSLEEMDKLWDEAKLQEKKDDK
;
A
#
# COMPACT_ATOMS: atom_id res chain seq x y z
N ARG A 1 38.57 6.19 -15.31
CA ARG A 1 37.77 4.94 -15.48
C ARG A 1 37.40 4.40 -14.12
N ASP A 2 36.42 5.02 -13.46
CA ASP A 2 35.91 4.61 -12.16
C ASP A 2 34.72 3.67 -12.39
N ARG A 3 34.90 2.41 -11.97
CA ARG A 3 33.83 1.44 -11.92
C ARG A 3 32.96 1.75 -10.71
N LEU A 4 31.80 2.32 -10.92
CA LEU A 4 30.72 2.32 -9.96
C LEU A 4 30.29 0.86 -9.70
N ARG A 5 30.75 0.30 -8.60
CA ARG A 5 30.23 -0.97 -8.08
C ARG A 5 28.83 -0.71 -7.54
N SER A 6 27.84 -1.22 -8.23
CA SER A 6 26.48 -1.35 -7.70
C SER A 6 26.53 -2.19 -6.43
N ARG A 7 26.32 -1.57 -5.27
CA ARG A 7 26.04 -2.30 -4.04
C ARG A 7 24.64 -2.89 -4.22
N GLY A 8 24.59 -4.18 -4.47
CA GLY A 8 23.36 -4.90 -4.73
C GLY A 8 22.47 -4.96 -3.48
N LEU A 9 21.18 -5.09 -3.71
CA LEU A 9 20.13 -5.35 -2.71
C LEU A 9 20.40 -6.55 -1.76
N GLY A 10 21.47 -7.31 -2.01
CA GLY A 10 21.86 -8.46 -1.19
C GLY A 10 22.35 -8.14 0.22
N ASP A 11 22.81 -6.90 0.50
CA ASP A 11 23.33 -6.55 1.82
C ASP A 11 22.24 -6.15 2.85
N VAL A 12 21.05 -5.82 2.37
CA VAL A 12 19.92 -5.47 3.26
C VAL A 12 19.27 -6.72 3.85
N TYR A 13 19.33 -7.86 3.15
CA TYR A 13 18.79 -9.14 3.62
C TYR A 13 19.68 -9.86 4.65
N LYS A 14 20.96 -9.53 4.77
CA LYS A 14 21.90 -10.17 5.70
C LYS A 14 21.79 -9.69 7.15
N ARG A 15 20.93 -8.73 7.47
CA ARG A 15 20.72 -8.21 8.83
C ARG A 15 19.38 -8.54 9.45
N GLN A 16 18.59 -9.38 8.82
CA GLN A 16 17.40 -9.93 9.48
C GLN A 16 17.83 -11.19 10.23
N PRO A 17 17.61 -11.29 11.55
CA PRO A 17 17.78 -12.55 12.24
C PRO A 17 16.87 -13.57 11.56
N ASP A 18 17.41 -14.76 11.26
CA ASP A 18 16.65 -15.85 10.67
C ASP A 18 15.54 -16.28 11.64
N MET A 19 14.35 -15.74 11.42
CA MET A 19 13.14 -16.11 12.15
C MET A 19 12.41 -17.18 11.36
N TYR A 20 12.02 -18.25 12.01
CA TYR A 20 11.13 -19.27 11.45
C TYR A 20 10.03 -19.63 12.43
N ILE A 21 8.91 -20.08 11.92
CA ILE A 21 7.80 -20.55 12.73
C ILE A 21 7.98 -22.05 12.91
N ASN A 22 8.06 -22.52 14.18
CA ASN A 22 8.12 -23.94 14.48
C ASN A 22 6.75 -24.63 14.30
N ASP A 23 6.71 -25.94 14.39
CA ASP A 23 5.50 -26.76 14.21
C ASP A 23 4.39 -26.45 15.23
N GLU A 24 4.71 -25.74 16.32
CA GLU A 24 3.78 -25.29 17.36
C GLU A 24 3.26 -23.85 17.10
N GLY A 25 3.61 -23.24 15.95
CA GLY A 25 3.21 -21.89 15.57
C GLY A 25 3.94 -20.76 16.33
N GLN A 26 5.09 -21.07 16.95
CA GLN A 26 5.91 -20.10 17.66
C GLN A 26 7.02 -19.56 16.77
N VAL A 27 7.31 -18.26 16.89
CA VAL A 27 8.43 -17.62 16.21
C VAL A 27 9.71 -17.94 16.96
N VAL A 28 10.64 -18.62 16.30
CA VAL A 28 11.95 -19.04 16.84
C VAL A 28 13.05 -18.33 16.06
N TYR A 29 14.09 -17.88 16.79
CA TYR A 29 15.27 -17.26 16.20
C TYR A 29 16.38 -18.31 16.08
N LYS A 30 17.03 -18.42 14.92
CA LYS A 30 18.26 -19.17 14.79
C LYS A 30 19.39 -18.41 15.47
N GLU A 31 19.99 -18.95 16.50
CA GLU A 31 21.28 -18.48 16.99
C GLU A 31 22.35 -18.76 15.91
N SER A 32 22.96 -17.69 15.39
CA SER A 32 24.13 -17.82 14.53
C SER A 32 25.29 -18.24 15.40
N ASP A 33 25.88 -19.41 15.11
CA ASP A 33 27.21 -19.84 15.62
C ASP A 33 28.25 -18.79 15.24
N ALA A 34 28.54 -17.89 16.16
CA ALA A 34 29.73 -17.04 16.13
C ALA A 34 30.46 -17.23 17.47
N GLY A 35 31.63 -17.82 17.34
CA GLY A 35 32.45 -18.31 18.41
C GLY A 35 32.82 -17.31 19.51
N ASN A 36 33.08 -17.91 20.66
CA ASN A 36 33.86 -17.51 21.83
C ASN A 36 34.21 -16.02 21.99
N GLY A 37 33.48 -15.37 22.92
CA GLY A 37 33.87 -14.13 23.54
C GLY A 37 32.94 -13.86 24.73
N GLU A 38 33.48 -13.94 25.88
CA GLU A 38 33.05 -13.78 27.27
C GLU A 38 31.61 -13.22 27.50
N ALA A 39 30.87 -13.99 28.27
CA ALA A 39 29.57 -13.71 28.83
C ALA A 39 29.59 -12.44 29.70
N GLY A 40 29.07 -11.36 29.15
CA GLY A 40 28.52 -10.27 29.92
C GLY A 40 27.07 -10.59 30.25
N THR A 41 26.79 -11.00 31.48
CA THR A 41 25.44 -11.17 32.02
C THR A 41 24.74 -9.83 32.10
N ALA A 42 24.03 -9.44 31.03
CA ALA A 42 22.99 -8.44 31.15
C ALA A 42 21.78 -9.14 31.78
N SER A 43 21.49 -8.77 33.01
CA SER A 43 20.43 -9.32 33.83
C SER A 43 19.08 -9.12 33.14
N SER A 44 18.29 -10.22 33.12
CA SER A 44 16.93 -10.30 32.61
C SER A 44 15.88 -9.43 33.36
N GLU A 45 16.30 -8.48 34.17
CA GLU A 45 15.44 -7.64 35.02
C GLU A 45 15.14 -6.25 34.43
N GLU A 46 15.96 -5.72 33.51
CA GLU A 46 15.71 -4.39 32.92
C GLU A 46 14.64 -4.37 31.81
N THR A 47 14.26 -5.52 31.27
CA THR A 47 13.23 -5.65 30.24
C THR A 47 11.79 -5.73 30.81
N LEU A 48 11.63 -5.78 32.12
CA LEU A 48 10.34 -5.95 32.82
C LEU A 48 9.71 -4.64 33.30
N ALA A 49 10.37 -3.49 33.12
CA ALA A 49 9.84 -2.19 33.61
C ALA A 49 8.75 -1.58 32.72
N LEU A 50 8.50 -2.11 31.54
CA LEU A 50 7.36 -1.75 30.70
C LEU A 50 6.30 -2.83 30.87
N GLY A 51 5.34 -2.67 31.78
CA GLY A 51 4.27 -3.57 32.14
C GLY A 51 3.34 -4.05 31.00
N ALA A 52 3.90 -4.46 29.89
CA ALA A 52 3.21 -5.00 28.74
C ALA A 52 3.23 -6.52 28.80
N SER A 53 2.08 -7.13 29.05
CA SER A 53 1.84 -8.55 28.78
C SER A 53 2.30 -8.88 27.34
N LYS A 54 2.98 -10.03 27.17
CA LYS A 54 3.45 -10.49 25.83
C LYS A 54 2.33 -10.35 24.81
N PRO A 55 2.61 -9.70 23.66
CA PRO A 55 1.59 -9.48 22.63
C PRO A 55 1.07 -10.83 22.11
N LYS A 56 -0.26 -11.02 22.19
CA LYS A 56 -0.92 -12.29 21.81
C LYS A 56 -1.43 -12.32 20.37
N THR A 57 -1.31 -11.20 19.64
CA THR A 57 -1.81 -11.07 18.25
C THR A 57 -0.80 -10.34 17.37
N ALA A 58 -0.80 -10.63 16.06
CA ALA A 58 0.06 -9.95 15.10
C ALA A 58 -0.05 -8.41 15.19
N THR A 59 -1.25 -7.89 15.37
CA THR A 59 -1.50 -6.45 15.53
C THR A 59 -0.87 -5.88 16.81
N SER A 60 -0.82 -6.64 17.90
CA SER A 60 -0.16 -6.18 19.14
C SER A 60 1.35 -6.24 19.03
N VAL A 61 1.89 -7.19 18.26
CA VAL A 61 3.32 -7.25 17.92
C VAL A 61 3.73 -6.04 17.09
N GLU A 62 2.98 -5.69 16.04
CA GLU A 62 3.25 -4.53 15.20
C GLU A 62 3.26 -3.22 16.01
N LYS A 63 2.28 -3.03 16.90
CA LYS A 63 2.22 -1.86 17.79
C LYS A 63 3.43 -1.79 18.73
N THR A 64 3.82 -2.92 19.30
CA THR A 64 4.98 -3.00 20.20
C THR A 64 6.29 -2.70 19.45
N TRP A 65 6.43 -3.23 18.23
CA TRP A 65 7.59 -2.95 17.38
C TRP A 65 7.70 -1.48 16.98
N GLU A 66 6.59 -0.83 16.65
CA GLU A 66 6.59 0.59 16.31
C GLU A 66 6.95 1.47 17.52
N LEU A 67 6.49 1.11 18.74
CA LEU A 67 6.88 1.78 19.97
C LEU A 67 8.37 1.57 20.32
N ILE A 68 8.89 0.35 20.15
CA ILE A 68 10.32 0.05 20.36
C ILE A 68 11.19 0.86 19.38
N LYS A 69 10.81 0.91 18.10
CA LYS A 69 11.51 1.71 17.08
C LYS A 69 11.50 3.20 17.38
N GLN A 70 10.47 3.72 18.07
CA GLN A 70 10.42 5.12 18.49
C GLN A 70 11.39 5.40 19.67
N GLN A 71 11.69 4.39 20.48
CA GLN A 71 12.57 4.49 21.64
C GLN A 71 14.05 4.24 21.31
N GLU A 72 14.37 3.60 20.19
CA GLU A 72 15.74 3.40 19.74
C GLU A 72 16.40 4.75 19.42
N LYS A 73 17.61 5.00 19.91
CA LYS A 73 18.37 6.26 19.72
C LYS A 73 18.56 6.65 18.25
N ASP A 74 18.50 5.69 17.33
CA ASP A 74 18.54 5.84 15.88
C ASP A 74 17.14 5.73 15.24
N GLY A 75 16.08 5.63 16.05
CA GLY A 75 14.69 5.54 15.61
C GLY A 75 14.16 6.85 15.06
N ASN A 76 13.10 6.75 14.27
CA ASN A 76 12.42 7.93 13.75
C ASN A 76 11.76 8.71 14.92
N GLU A 77 12.19 9.94 15.18
CA GLU A 77 11.61 10.82 16.22
C GLU A 77 10.07 11.02 16.05
N ARG A 78 9.59 10.87 14.83
CA ARG A 78 8.16 11.03 14.49
C ARG A 78 7.65 9.81 13.75
N VAL A 79 6.40 9.44 14.00
CA VAL A 79 5.73 8.26 13.42
C VAL A 79 5.90 8.17 11.89
N LEU A 80 5.76 9.31 11.21
CA LEU A 80 5.77 9.36 9.75
C LEU A 80 7.15 9.60 9.13
N SER A 81 8.19 9.92 9.91
CA SER A 81 9.54 10.18 9.38
C SER A 81 10.17 8.97 8.69
N GLY A 82 9.73 7.76 9.03
CA GLY A 82 10.14 6.52 8.36
C GLY A 82 9.42 6.19 7.05
N VAL A 83 8.60 7.11 6.51
CA VAL A 83 7.97 6.94 5.20
C VAL A 83 8.90 7.51 4.12
N PRO A 84 9.46 6.69 3.21
CA PRO A 84 10.37 7.18 2.18
C PRO A 84 9.71 8.19 1.24
N ASN A 85 10.39 9.31 0.98
CA ASN A 85 9.89 10.34 0.06
C ASN A 85 9.78 9.86 -1.39
N SER A 86 10.59 8.86 -1.76
CA SER A 86 10.65 8.30 -3.13
C SER A 86 9.52 7.32 -3.46
N LEU A 87 8.65 6.97 -2.51
CA LEU A 87 7.53 6.08 -2.79
C LEU A 87 6.54 6.73 -3.78
N PRO A 88 5.99 5.96 -4.73
CA PRO A 88 4.84 6.38 -5.53
C PRO A 88 3.70 6.87 -4.63
N SER A 89 3.01 7.93 -5.05
CA SER A 89 2.06 8.64 -4.19
C SER A 89 0.95 7.76 -3.61
N LEU A 90 0.42 6.82 -4.39
CA LEU A 90 -0.63 5.91 -3.95
C LEU A 90 -0.15 4.96 -2.84
N ILE A 91 1.03 4.37 -3.03
CA ILE A 91 1.67 3.50 -2.03
C ILE A 91 2.06 4.32 -0.79
N LYS A 92 2.57 5.54 -0.99
CA LYS A 92 2.93 6.46 0.10
C LYS A 92 1.72 6.79 0.97
N ALA A 93 0.58 7.13 0.37
CA ALA A 93 -0.66 7.41 1.10
C ALA A 93 -1.10 6.21 1.95
N TYR A 94 -1.11 5.01 1.39
CA TYR A 94 -1.43 3.80 2.13
C TYR A 94 -0.49 3.59 3.34
N ARG A 95 0.82 3.77 3.15
CA ARG A 95 1.83 3.62 4.22
C ARG A 95 1.71 4.68 5.30
N ILE A 96 1.39 5.92 4.95
CA ILE A 96 1.13 7.01 5.90
C ILE A 96 -0.05 6.64 6.81
N GLN A 97 -1.16 6.22 6.21
CA GLN A 97 -2.37 5.85 6.94
C GLN A 97 -2.16 4.62 7.81
N ASP A 98 -1.43 3.61 7.32
CA ASP A 98 -1.12 2.40 8.09
C ASP A 98 -0.25 2.73 9.33
N LYS A 99 0.75 3.61 9.18
CA LYS A 99 1.55 4.07 10.31
C LYS A 99 0.73 4.90 11.31
N ALA A 100 -0.16 5.78 10.85
CA ALA A 100 -1.04 6.56 11.70
C ALA A 100 -1.98 5.65 12.51
N ARG A 101 -2.52 4.60 11.90
CA ARG A 101 -3.32 3.57 12.56
C ARG A 101 -2.55 2.91 13.72
N ASN A 102 -1.27 2.60 13.53
CA ASN A 102 -0.47 1.88 14.53
C ASN A 102 -0.31 2.65 15.85
N VAL A 103 -0.46 3.96 15.81
CA VAL A 103 -0.46 4.83 17.01
C VAL A 103 -1.86 5.21 17.48
N GLY A 104 -2.90 4.57 16.94
CA GLY A 104 -4.28 4.76 17.36
C GLY A 104 -5.05 5.84 16.60
N PHE A 105 -4.46 6.46 15.57
CA PHE A 105 -5.16 7.41 14.72
C PHE A 105 -5.85 6.67 13.57
N ASP A 106 -7.04 6.12 13.87
CA ASP A 106 -7.84 5.35 12.92
C ASP A 106 -9.34 5.45 13.25
N TRP A 107 -10.17 5.07 12.30
CA TRP A 107 -11.62 4.96 12.47
C TRP A 107 -11.95 3.83 13.45
N LYS A 108 -12.97 4.04 14.28
CA LYS A 108 -13.47 3.00 15.17
C LYS A 108 -14.23 1.93 14.39
N GLU A 109 -15.15 2.38 13.56
CA GLU A 109 -15.92 1.52 12.66
C GLU A 109 -15.46 1.77 11.24
N LYS A 110 -15.24 0.71 10.47
CA LYS A 110 -14.73 0.82 9.08
C LYS A 110 -15.74 1.44 8.12
N GLU A 111 -17.02 1.37 8.49
CA GLU A 111 -18.13 1.91 7.71
C GLU A 111 -18.11 3.46 7.68
N ASP A 112 -17.67 4.09 8.77
CA ASP A 112 -17.64 5.56 8.91
C ASP A 112 -16.69 6.24 7.90
N VAL A 113 -15.76 5.50 7.32
CA VAL A 113 -14.86 6.05 6.30
C VAL A 113 -15.60 6.50 5.04
N TRP A 114 -16.77 5.92 4.75
CA TRP A 114 -17.54 6.27 3.57
C TRP A 114 -18.16 7.66 3.65
N ASP A 115 -18.50 8.11 4.85
CA ASP A 115 -18.97 9.48 5.08
C ASP A 115 -17.86 10.48 4.70
N LYS A 116 -16.62 10.18 5.09
CA LYS A 116 -15.47 11.02 4.71
C LYS A 116 -15.19 10.97 3.20
N VAL A 117 -15.31 9.82 2.56
CA VAL A 117 -15.17 9.72 1.09
C VAL A 117 -16.21 10.57 0.37
N GLN A 118 -17.45 10.57 0.88
CA GLN A 118 -18.55 11.37 0.31
C GLN A 118 -18.31 12.87 0.54
N GLU A 119 -17.85 13.27 1.72
CA GLU A 119 -17.49 14.64 2.05
C GLU A 119 -16.43 15.17 1.07
N GLU A 120 -15.30 14.50 0.91
CA GLU A 120 -14.23 14.89 0.01
C GLU A 120 -14.67 14.94 -1.47
N LEU A 121 -15.59 14.04 -1.86
CA LEU A 121 -16.16 14.07 -3.20
C LEU A 121 -17.01 15.34 -3.43
N GLU A 122 -17.81 15.75 -2.44
CA GLU A 122 -18.63 16.95 -2.56
C GLU A 122 -17.77 18.22 -2.52
N GLU A 123 -16.72 18.28 -1.70
CA GLU A 123 -15.76 19.38 -1.68
C GLU A 123 -15.06 19.54 -3.03
N LEU A 124 -14.59 18.44 -3.61
CA LEU A 124 -14.03 18.43 -4.97
C LEU A 124 -15.01 18.97 -6.01
N LYS A 125 -16.29 18.56 -5.99
CA LYS A 125 -17.31 19.04 -6.92
C LYS A 125 -17.54 20.55 -6.80
N VAL A 126 -17.55 21.06 -5.56
CA VAL A 126 -17.70 22.49 -5.30
C VAL A 126 -16.56 23.29 -5.92
N GLU A 127 -15.31 22.87 -5.72
CA GLU A 127 -14.15 23.57 -6.26
C GLU A 127 -14.07 23.46 -7.80
N LEU A 128 -14.42 22.32 -8.36
CA LEU A 128 -14.54 22.14 -9.81
C LEU A 128 -15.60 23.09 -10.42
N ALA A 129 -16.75 23.27 -9.75
CA ALA A 129 -17.81 24.17 -10.21
C ALA A 129 -17.39 25.66 -10.17
N LYS A 130 -16.48 26.03 -9.23
CA LYS A 130 -15.90 27.38 -9.15
C LYS A 130 -14.84 27.63 -10.25
N GLY A 131 -14.32 26.58 -10.88
CA GLY A 131 -13.23 26.66 -11.85
C GLY A 131 -11.86 26.96 -11.22
N ASP A 132 -11.72 26.83 -9.90
CA ASP A 132 -10.46 27.00 -9.19
C ASP A 132 -9.61 25.76 -9.32
N LYS A 133 -8.65 25.80 -10.23
CA LYS A 133 -7.78 24.66 -10.54
C LYS A 133 -6.88 24.27 -9.38
N GLU A 134 -6.40 25.23 -8.58
CA GLU A 134 -5.50 24.95 -7.46
C GLU A 134 -6.25 24.26 -6.34
N ASN A 135 -7.38 24.79 -5.92
CA ASN A 135 -8.22 24.17 -4.90
C ASN A 135 -8.80 22.84 -5.40
N SER A 136 -9.29 22.76 -6.64
CA SER A 136 -9.72 21.46 -7.22
C SER A 136 -8.62 20.39 -7.19
N THR A 137 -7.35 20.78 -7.35
CA THR A 137 -6.23 19.82 -7.27
C THR A 137 -6.02 19.32 -5.84
N ARG A 138 -6.21 20.18 -4.83
CA ARG A 138 -6.11 19.81 -3.42
C ARG A 138 -7.23 18.84 -3.04
N GLU A 139 -8.48 19.19 -3.34
CA GLU A 139 -9.65 18.36 -3.05
C GLU A 139 -9.59 17.00 -3.78
N LEU A 140 -9.10 16.98 -5.02
CA LEU A 140 -8.83 15.71 -5.71
C LEU A 140 -7.82 14.84 -4.95
N GLY A 141 -6.79 15.46 -4.37
CA GLY A 141 -5.81 14.77 -3.54
C GLY A 141 -6.45 14.17 -2.28
N ASP A 142 -7.29 14.94 -1.59
CA ASP A 142 -7.97 14.53 -0.36
C ASP A 142 -9.01 13.45 -0.65
N PHE A 143 -9.77 13.57 -1.75
CA PHE A 143 -10.68 12.52 -2.22
C PHE A 143 -9.93 11.21 -2.50
N ILE A 144 -8.82 11.22 -3.25
CA ILE A 144 -8.04 10.01 -3.52
C ILE A 144 -7.48 9.42 -2.21
N PHE A 145 -7.01 10.27 -1.29
CA PHE A 145 -6.50 9.85 0.00
C PHE A 145 -7.57 9.17 0.86
N SER A 146 -8.81 9.69 0.87
CA SER A 146 -9.94 9.08 1.57
C SER A 146 -10.33 7.72 0.98
N VAL A 147 -10.33 7.58 -0.35
CA VAL A 147 -10.58 6.29 -1.04
C VAL A 147 -9.49 5.26 -0.71
N ILE A 148 -8.21 5.67 -0.65
CA ILE A 148 -7.12 4.79 -0.24
C ILE A 148 -7.30 4.33 1.21
N ASN A 149 -7.78 5.22 2.09
CA ASN A 149 -8.08 4.88 3.48
C ASN A 149 -9.22 3.85 3.58
N ALA A 150 -10.28 4.02 2.81
CA ALA A 150 -11.34 3.01 2.71
C ALA A 150 -10.75 1.66 2.25
N ALA A 151 -9.96 1.64 1.18
CA ALA A 151 -9.31 0.41 0.71
C ALA A 151 -8.50 -0.26 1.83
N ARG A 152 -7.72 0.50 2.60
CA ARG A 152 -6.93 0.00 3.74
C ARG A 152 -7.81 -0.65 4.81
N LEU A 153 -8.89 0.00 5.22
CA LEU A 153 -9.82 -0.52 6.23
C LEU A 153 -10.47 -1.83 5.80
N TYR A 154 -10.77 -1.98 4.51
CA TYR A 154 -11.27 -3.24 3.93
C TYR A 154 -10.15 -4.21 3.53
N LYS A 155 -8.88 -3.94 3.90
CA LYS A 155 -7.72 -4.78 3.59
C LYS A 155 -7.51 -5.02 2.08
N LEU A 156 -7.90 -4.05 1.27
CA LEU A 156 -7.67 -4.06 -0.17
C LEU A 156 -6.38 -3.31 -0.48
N ASN A 157 -5.61 -3.83 -1.43
CA ASN A 157 -4.44 -3.11 -1.94
C ASN A 157 -4.88 -2.21 -3.10
N PRO A 158 -4.86 -0.87 -2.95
CA PRO A 158 -5.38 0.05 -3.97
C PRO A 158 -4.50 0.08 -5.23
N ASP A 159 -3.20 -0.11 -5.11
CA ASP A 159 -2.26 -0.17 -6.24
C ASP A 159 -2.54 -1.39 -7.12
N ASN A 160 -2.62 -2.57 -6.51
CA ASN A 160 -2.98 -3.79 -7.23
C ASN A 160 -4.39 -3.73 -7.83
N ALA A 161 -5.33 -3.09 -7.16
CA ALA A 161 -6.70 -2.93 -7.65
C ALA A 161 -6.74 -2.05 -8.90
N LEU A 162 -6.00 -0.93 -8.87
CA LEU A 162 -5.89 -0.02 -10.01
C LEU A 162 -5.16 -0.70 -11.17
N GLU A 163 -4.06 -1.42 -10.91
CA GLU A 163 -3.32 -2.15 -11.95
C GLU A 163 -4.19 -3.21 -12.65
N LYS A 164 -4.99 -3.97 -11.89
CA LYS A 164 -5.95 -4.91 -12.49
C LYS A 164 -6.97 -4.19 -13.40
N THR A 165 -7.38 -2.99 -13.02
CA THR A 165 -8.29 -2.18 -13.84
C THR A 165 -7.60 -1.65 -15.10
N ASN A 166 -6.33 -1.22 -15.00
CA ASN A 166 -5.52 -0.80 -16.14
C ASN A 166 -5.38 -1.95 -17.15
N GLN A 167 -5.01 -3.13 -16.68
CA GLN A 167 -4.87 -4.32 -17.54
C GLN A 167 -6.19 -4.72 -18.21
N LYS A 168 -7.28 -4.65 -17.47
CA LYS A 168 -8.63 -4.89 -18.02
C LYS A 168 -8.96 -3.87 -19.11
N PHE A 169 -8.70 -2.59 -18.88
CA PHE A 169 -8.93 -1.54 -19.87
C PHE A 169 -8.10 -1.78 -21.13
N ILE A 170 -6.80 -2.04 -20.99
CA ILE A 170 -5.89 -2.31 -22.11
C ILE A 170 -6.38 -3.49 -22.94
N ARG A 171 -6.76 -4.61 -22.32
CA ARG A 171 -7.27 -5.77 -23.06
C ARG A 171 -8.51 -5.44 -23.88
N ARG A 172 -9.48 -4.74 -23.28
CA ARG A 172 -10.71 -4.34 -23.99
C ARG A 172 -10.45 -3.35 -25.10
N PHE A 173 -9.58 -2.39 -24.86
CA PHE A 173 -9.23 -1.40 -25.87
C PHE A 173 -8.49 -2.05 -27.06
N ASN A 174 -7.57 -2.98 -26.82
CA ASN A 174 -6.94 -3.77 -27.85
C ASN A 174 -7.93 -4.59 -28.68
N TYR A 175 -9.02 -5.08 -28.06
CA TYR A 175 -10.11 -5.72 -28.79
C TYR A 175 -10.80 -4.74 -29.73
N VAL A 176 -11.17 -3.56 -29.26
CA VAL A 176 -11.79 -2.49 -30.07
C VAL A 176 -10.88 -2.13 -31.25
N GLU A 177 -9.60 -1.86 -30.99
CA GLU A 177 -8.63 -1.52 -32.04
C GLU A 177 -8.45 -2.64 -33.06
N GLY A 178 -8.28 -3.88 -32.61
CA GLY A 178 -8.10 -5.00 -33.52
C GLY A 178 -9.32 -5.27 -34.40
N HIS A 179 -10.54 -5.02 -33.90
CA HIS A 179 -11.77 -5.17 -34.70
C HIS A 179 -12.01 -4.00 -35.65
N SER A 180 -11.65 -2.79 -35.25
CA SER A 180 -11.65 -1.62 -36.13
C SER A 180 -10.75 -1.83 -37.33
N LEU A 181 -9.50 -2.26 -37.10
CA LEU A 181 -8.53 -2.53 -38.15
C LEU A 181 -8.99 -3.63 -39.13
N LYS A 182 -9.62 -4.72 -38.61
CA LYS A 182 -10.18 -5.79 -39.43
C LYS A 182 -11.32 -5.31 -40.33
N GLN A 183 -12.03 -4.27 -39.91
CA GLN A 183 -13.09 -3.64 -40.71
C GLN A 183 -12.56 -2.56 -41.66
N GLY A 184 -11.24 -2.34 -41.70
CA GLY A 184 -10.60 -1.32 -42.52
C GLY A 184 -10.87 0.10 -42.07
N LYS A 185 -11.33 0.30 -40.81
CA LYS A 185 -11.62 1.61 -40.20
C LYS A 185 -10.51 2.01 -39.26
N ASN A 186 -10.16 3.30 -39.25
CA ASN A 186 -9.35 3.86 -38.18
C ASN A 186 -10.23 4.21 -36.98
N LEU A 187 -9.73 4.06 -35.74
CA LEU A 187 -10.44 4.45 -34.54
C LEU A 187 -10.89 5.92 -34.56
N LYS A 188 -10.10 6.80 -35.18
CA LYS A 188 -10.42 8.23 -35.31
C LYS A 188 -11.64 8.51 -36.18
N ASP A 189 -12.01 7.58 -37.05
CA ASP A 189 -13.11 7.70 -38.00
C ASP A 189 -14.38 7.00 -37.48
N MET A 190 -14.28 6.39 -36.27
CA MET A 190 -15.43 5.73 -35.62
C MET A 190 -16.15 6.66 -34.67
N SER A 191 -17.45 6.53 -34.61
CA SER A 191 -18.24 7.19 -33.57
C SER A 191 -18.03 6.51 -32.21
N LEU A 192 -18.33 7.23 -31.12
CA LEU A 192 -18.27 6.67 -29.77
C LEU A 192 -19.21 5.45 -29.65
N GLU A 193 -20.38 5.52 -30.24
CA GLU A 193 -21.37 4.43 -30.22
C GLU A 193 -20.87 3.17 -30.94
N GLU A 194 -20.10 3.32 -32.01
CA GLU A 194 -19.48 2.19 -32.69
C GLU A 194 -18.39 1.56 -31.82
N MET A 195 -17.55 2.38 -31.16
CA MET A 195 -16.53 1.90 -30.23
C MET A 195 -17.13 1.24 -28.98
N ASP A 196 -18.23 1.78 -28.45
CA ASP A 196 -18.93 1.22 -27.28
C ASP A 196 -19.53 -0.16 -27.57
N LYS A 197 -20.06 -0.39 -28.79
CA LYS A 197 -20.51 -1.73 -29.19
C LYS A 197 -19.38 -2.76 -29.13
N LEU A 198 -18.23 -2.43 -29.72
CA LEU A 198 -17.05 -3.31 -29.66
C LEU A 198 -16.53 -3.50 -28.22
N TRP A 199 -16.62 -2.47 -27.40
CA TRP A 199 -16.27 -2.55 -25.99
C TRP A 199 -17.20 -3.50 -25.22
N ASP A 200 -18.49 -3.46 -25.49
CA ASP A 200 -19.45 -4.38 -24.87
C ASP A 200 -19.27 -5.82 -25.36
N GLU A 201 -18.92 -6.01 -26.63
CA GLU A 201 -18.51 -7.33 -27.16
C GLU A 201 -17.28 -7.87 -26.40
N ALA A 202 -16.26 -7.02 -26.18
CA ALA A 202 -15.08 -7.40 -25.40
C ALA A 202 -15.44 -7.86 -23.98
N LYS A 203 -16.36 -7.16 -23.31
CA LYS A 203 -16.84 -7.56 -21.97
C LYS A 203 -17.55 -8.92 -21.98
N LEU A 204 -18.32 -9.20 -23.04
CA LEU A 204 -19.01 -10.49 -23.19
C LEU A 204 -18.05 -11.63 -23.46
N GLN A 205 -16.97 -11.37 -24.22
CA GLN A 205 -15.92 -12.35 -24.49
C GLN A 205 -15.16 -12.72 -23.19
N GLU A 206 -14.73 -11.74 -22.42
CA GLU A 206 -14.06 -11.97 -21.12
C GLU A 206 -14.89 -12.86 -20.19
N LYS A 207 -16.22 -12.62 -20.11
CA LYS A 207 -17.11 -13.43 -19.28
C LYS A 207 -17.26 -14.90 -19.74
N LYS A 208 -16.96 -15.19 -21.01
CA LYS A 208 -16.98 -16.57 -21.53
C LYS A 208 -15.67 -17.29 -21.23
N ASP A 209 -14.55 -16.55 -21.26
CA ASP A 209 -13.22 -17.10 -21.05
C ASP A 209 -12.94 -17.36 -19.55
N ASP A 210 -13.67 -16.68 -18.65
CA ASP A 210 -13.60 -16.85 -17.17
C ASP A 210 -14.47 -18.02 -16.64
N LYS A 211 -15.19 -18.77 -17.52
CA LYS A 211 -16.01 -19.93 -17.15
C LYS A 211 -15.37 -21.24 -17.55
#